data_e9013ff792dce9bd98c7efb70de7b92c
#
_entry.id   e9013ff792dce9bd98c7efb70de7b92c
#
_cell.length_a   1.000
_cell.length_b   1.000
_cell.length_c   1.000
_cell.angle_alpha   90.00
_cell.angle_beta   90.00
_cell.angle_gamma   90.00
#
_symmetry.space_group_name_H-M   'P 1'
#
loop_
_entity.id
_entity.type
_entity.pdbx_description
1 polymer ?
#
loop_
_entity_poly.entity_id
_entity_poly.type
_entity_poly.pdbx_seq_one_letter_code
_entity_poly.pdbx_strand_id
1 'polypeptide(L)' 'MGVQSVALAGGTLLLAAHAEGLGGVWVCAPLFTPDTVRASLDLPSDWVPQGMILLGYPEKVPEPRPRRPVSEVTRFL' A
#
# COMPACT_ATOMS: atom_id res chain seq x y z
N MET A 1 -7.69 9.36 12.22
CA MET A 1 -8.56 8.27 11.67
C MET A 1 -8.48 8.19 10.16
N GLY A 2 -8.49 9.33 9.44
CA GLY A 2 -8.43 9.31 7.98
C GLY A 2 -7.22 8.60 7.40
N VAL A 3 -6.03 8.85 7.94
CA VAL A 3 -4.79 8.20 7.50
C VAL A 3 -4.86 6.68 7.68
N GLN A 4 -5.34 6.24 8.83
CA GLN A 4 -5.47 4.83 9.15
C GLN A 4 -6.51 4.14 8.26
N SER A 5 -7.61 4.82 7.98
CA SER A 5 -8.66 4.30 7.10
C SER A 5 -8.15 4.13 5.67
N VAL A 6 -7.39 5.08 5.16
CA VAL A 6 -6.79 5.00 3.82
C VAL A 6 -5.77 3.86 3.75
N ALA A 7 -4.94 3.72 4.79
CA ALA A 7 -3.95 2.65 4.84
C ALA A 7 -4.63 1.27 4.83
N LEU A 8 -5.71 1.11 5.60
CA LEU A 8 -6.49 -0.12 5.62
C LEU A 8 -7.13 -0.41 4.26
N ALA A 9 -7.69 0.62 3.62
CA ALA A 9 -8.25 0.49 2.29
C ALA A 9 -7.19 0.07 1.27
N GLY A 10 -5.99 0.63 1.37
CA GLY A 10 -4.86 0.25 0.51
C GLY A 10 -4.47 -1.22 0.66
N GLY A 11 -4.40 -1.71 1.89
CA GLY A 11 -4.15 -3.12 2.16
C GLY A 11 -5.23 -4.03 1.59
N THR A 12 -6.49 -3.65 1.76
CA THR A 12 -7.62 -4.37 1.20
C THR A 12 -7.58 -4.39 -0.33
N LEU A 13 -7.21 -3.27 -0.95
CA LEU A 13 -7.06 -3.17 -2.40
C LEU A 13 -5.99 -4.14 -2.90
N LEU A 14 -4.86 -4.26 -2.22
CA LEU A 14 -3.80 -5.19 -2.60
C LEU A 14 -4.26 -6.66 -2.52
N LEU A 15 -5.04 -7.00 -1.50
CA LEU A 15 -5.64 -8.33 -1.40
C LEU A 15 -6.64 -8.60 -2.52
N ALA A 16 -7.49 -7.63 -2.84
CA ALA A 16 -8.45 -7.74 -3.94
C ALA A 16 -7.72 -7.90 -5.28
N ALA A 17 -6.66 -7.14 -5.50
CA ALA A 17 -5.85 -7.25 -6.70
C ALA A 17 -5.24 -8.65 -6.83
N HIS A 18 -4.73 -9.19 -5.75
CA HIS A 18 -4.20 -10.56 -5.72
C HIS A 18 -5.27 -11.59 -6.11
N ALA A 19 -6.49 -11.43 -5.59
CA ALA A 19 -7.60 -12.31 -5.93
C ALA A 19 -7.97 -12.25 -7.41
N GLU A 20 -7.73 -11.11 -8.07
CA GLU A 20 -7.97 -10.92 -9.50
C GLU A 20 -6.76 -11.33 -10.38
N GLY A 21 -5.73 -11.91 -9.79
CA GLY A 21 -4.54 -12.32 -10.53
C GLY A 21 -3.56 -11.20 -10.82
N LEU A 22 -3.71 -10.06 -10.17
CA LEU A 22 -2.81 -8.92 -10.34
C LEU A 22 -1.71 -8.93 -9.27
N GLY A 23 -0.56 -8.37 -9.61
CA GLY A 23 0.47 -8.02 -8.66
C GLY A 23 0.35 -6.56 -8.26
N GLY A 24 0.69 -6.26 -7.03
CA GLY A 24 0.65 -4.89 -6.55
C GLY A 24 1.73 -4.61 -5.52
N VAL A 25 2.11 -3.35 -5.41
CA VAL A 25 3.06 -2.90 -4.40
C VAL A 25 2.68 -1.51 -3.92
N TRP A 26 2.77 -1.32 -2.60
CA TRP A 26 2.60 -0.02 -1.97
C TRP A 26 3.92 0.73 -1.97
N VAL A 27 3.91 1.97 -2.46
CA VAL A 27 5.08 2.84 -2.52
C VAL A 27 4.79 4.10 -1.70
N CYS A 28 5.67 4.43 -0.77
CA CYS A 28 5.50 5.57 0.13
C CYS A 28 6.08 6.89 -0.42
N ALA A 29 6.74 6.88 -1.57
CA ALA A 29 7.41 8.06 -2.11
C ALA A 29 6.53 9.31 -2.15
N PRO A 30 5.22 9.25 -2.51
CA PRO A 30 4.37 10.44 -2.53
C PRO A 30 4.20 11.13 -1.18
N LEU A 31 4.45 10.45 -0.06
CA LEU A 31 4.39 11.04 1.27
C LEU A 31 5.48 12.09 1.48
N PHE A 32 6.60 11.97 0.77
CA PHE A 32 7.76 12.86 0.92
C PHE A 32 7.70 14.08 0.01
N THR A 33 6.83 14.07 -0.99
CA THR A 33 6.69 15.16 -1.98
C THR A 33 5.23 15.47 -2.27
N PRO A 34 4.42 15.80 -1.23
CA PRO A 34 2.97 15.97 -1.42
C PRO A 34 2.62 17.11 -2.38
N ASP A 35 3.37 18.20 -2.34
CA ASP A 35 3.11 19.35 -3.22
C ASP A 35 3.35 18.99 -4.68
N THR A 36 4.41 18.27 -4.96
CA THR A 36 4.73 17.79 -6.31
C THR A 36 3.64 16.87 -6.85
N VAL A 37 3.15 15.95 -6.02
CA VAL A 37 2.09 15.03 -6.39
C VAL A 37 0.80 15.78 -6.70
N ARG A 38 0.41 16.72 -5.83
CA ARG A 38 -0.79 17.53 -6.06
C ARG A 38 -0.71 18.33 -7.35
N ALA A 39 0.44 18.94 -7.60
CA ALA A 39 0.64 19.73 -8.82
C ALA A 39 0.62 18.86 -10.08
N SER A 40 1.30 17.70 -10.04
CA SER A 40 1.41 16.80 -11.19
C SER A 40 0.08 16.18 -11.59
N LEU A 41 -0.79 15.91 -10.61
CA LEU A 41 -2.08 15.25 -10.83
C LEU A 41 -3.27 16.24 -10.79
N ASP A 42 -3.00 17.52 -10.62
CA ASP A 42 -4.01 18.56 -10.51
C ASP A 42 -5.05 18.25 -9.42
N LEU A 43 -4.55 17.89 -8.24
CA LEU A 43 -5.39 17.54 -7.10
C LEU A 43 -5.75 18.79 -6.28
N PRO A 44 -6.90 18.76 -5.58
CA PRO A 44 -7.26 19.83 -4.66
C PRO A 44 -6.18 20.04 -3.59
N SER A 45 -6.03 21.29 -3.15
CA SER A 45 -4.98 21.68 -2.20
C SER A 45 -5.12 21.04 -0.81
N ASP A 46 -6.33 20.60 -0.46
CA ASP A 46 -6.63 19.96 0.81
C ASP A 46 -6.49 18.43 0.78
N TRP A 47 -6.14 17.88 -0.38
CA TRP A 47 -5.86 16.44 -0.49
C TRP A 47 -4.42 16.15 -0.08
N VAL A 48 -4.28 15.15 0.77
CA VAL A 48 -2.96 14.71 1.27
C VAL A 48 -2.66 13.33 0.71
N PRO A 49 -1.69 13.19 -0.20
CA PRO A 49 -1.28 11.89 -0.71
C PRO A 49 -0.78 10.99 0.42
N GLN A 50 -1.26 9.75 0.46
CA GLN A 50 -0.90 8.78 1.51
C GLN A 50 0.04 7.69 1.00
N GLY A 51 0.08 7.49 -0.29
CA GLY A 51 0.90 6.47 -0.91
C GLY A 51 0.52 6.30 -2.36
N MET A 52 1.17 5.36 -3.00
CA MET A 52 0.89 5.01 -4.38
C MET A 52 0.91 3.50 -4.49
N ILE A 53 -0.03 2.95 -5.23
CA ILE A 53 -0.06 1.52 -5.50
C ILE A 53 0.22 1.31 -6.97
N LEU A 54 1.24 0.50 -7.27
CA LEU A 54 1.53 0.05 -8.62
C LEU A 54 0.84 -1.28 -8.82
N LEU A 55 0.04 -1.38 -9.88
CA LEU A 55 -0.69 -2.60 -10.21
C LEU A 55 -0.33 -3.07 -11.60
N GLY A 56 -0.27 -4.38 -11.79
CA GLY A 56 -0.02 -4.96 -13.09
C GLY A 56 -0.10 -6.47 -13.05
N TYR A 57 0.03 -7.08 -14.21
CA TYR A 57 0.14 -8.54 -14.28
C TYR A 57 1.56 -8.93 -13.93
N PRO A 58 1.76 -9.84 -12.96
CA PRO A 58 3.11 -10.22 -12.56
C PRO A 58 3.78 -11.06 -13.64
N GLU A 59 5.01 -10.73 -13.95
CA GLU A 59 5.84 -11.53 -14.83
C GLU A 59 6.23 -12.83 -14.14
N LYS A 60 6.47 -12.75 -12.83
CA LYS A 60 6.87 -13.89 -12.01
C LYS A 60 6.25 -13.75 -10.63
N VAL A 61 5.66 -14.83 -10.15
CA VAL A 61 5.13 -14.88 -8.78
C VAL A 61 6.25 -15.41 -7.88
N PRO A 62 6.78 -14.56 -6.96
CA PRO A 62 7.83 -15.02 -6.05
C PRO A 62 7.29 -16.00 -5.03
N GLU A 63 8.15 -16.85 -4.52
CA GLU A 63 7.80 -17.73 -3.42
C GLU A 63 7.60 -16.94 -2.14
N PRO A 64 6.66 -17.36 -1.27
CA PRO A 64 6.45 -16.70 0.01
C PRO A 64 7.72 -16.73 0.85
N ARG A 65 8.05 -15.60 1.47
CA ARG A 65 9.15 -15.55 2.42
C ARG A 65 8.75 -16.22 3.73
N PRO A 66 9.68 -16.89 4.40
CA PRO A 66 9.41 -17.41 5.74
C PRO A 66 9.00 -16.27 6.69
N ARG A 67 8.07 -16.59 7.57
CA ARG A 67 7.62 -15.65 8.61
C ARG A 67 8.08 -16.15 9.97
N ARG A 68 8.35 -15.21 10.88
CA ARG A 68 8.66 -15.57 12.25
C ARG A 68 7.44 -16.22 12.92
N PRO A 69 7.66 -17.19 13.83
CA PRO A 69 6.55 -17.78 14.57
C PRO A 69 5.77 -16.70 15.32
N VAL A 70 4.45 -16.90 15.43
CA VAL A 70 3.58 -15.96 16.13
C VAL A 70 4.04 -15.71 17.57
N SER A 71 4.57 -16.74 18.23
CA SER A 71 5.06 -16.64 19.62
C SER A 71 6.22 -15.65 19.77
N GLU A 72 7.02 -15.43 18.73
CA GLU A 72 8.14 -14.50 18.77
C GLU A 72 7.72 -13.03 18.61
N VAL A 73 6.55 -12.80 18.03
CA VAL A 73 6.07 -11.44 17.70
C VAL A 73 4.81 -11.05 18.45
N THR A 74 4.35 -11.89 19.37
CA THR A 74 3.12 -11.67 20.13
C THR A 74 3.40 -11.74 21.62
N ARG A 75 2.80 -10.82 22.36
CA ARG A 75 2.87 -10.81 23.82
C ARG A 75 1.47 -10.59 24.38
N PHE A 76 1.05 -11.46 25.31
CA PHE A 76 -0.20 -11.30 26.03
C PHE A 76 0.07 -10.52 27.33
N LEU A 77 -0.73 -9.51 27.57
CA LEU A 77 -0.63 -8.66 28.76
C LEU A 77 -1.52 -9.15 29.88
#